data_8edd48f808958810fafbc941493dc05c
#
_entry.id   8edd48f808958810fafbc941493dc05c
#
_cell.length_a   1.000
_cell.length_b   1.000
_cell.length_c   1.000
_cell.angle_alpha   90.00
_cell.angle_beta   90.00
_cell.angle_gamma   90.00
#
_symmetry.space_group_name_H-M   'P 1'
#
loop_
_entity.id
_entity.type
_entity.pdbx_description
1 polymer ?
#
loop_
_entity_poly.entity_id
_entity_poly.type
_entity_poly.pdbx_seq_one_letter_code
_entity_poly.pdbx_strand_id
1 'polypeptide(L)'
;MKPTFIISLLLFSFIATCTTLAQHSTYHISGRVTDTEGEPLPGATISIKGKGTGAVTSVDGTYTLQLPGTGTYLITASYVGYQPQEKRLTVGKEKRLSFRLSEDQFDLGTVVVTGTRTPKLLKDAPIITRVITADDIKKVDATNVGQLLQSELPGIEFSYSMDQQVSINMQGFGGNSVLFLVDGERLAGETLNNVDYNRLNLDNVERVEIVKGAASTLYGSSAVGGVINIITRDSEDPWNLNVNSRFGEHNDQRYGGTFSFKAGKFNSQTNVQHTMSDSYDVPEGDVTTIFGNRTWNVKERLVYRPIEQLKLTARGGYYFRERDKTGDSKDRYRDFSGGLKANYDFNIMSNLEVAYTFDQYDKSDYLTSYKYDVRDYSNVQHSVRALYNYTFNDKNILTVGGDYMLSLIHISEPTRLDVI
;
A
#
# COMPACT_ATOMS: atom_id res chain seq x y z
N MET A 1 -63.31 -40.27 -24.62
CA MET A 1 -62.42 -39.22 -24.09
C MET A 1 -61.00 -39.63 -24.50
N LYS A 2 -60.26 -38.74 -25.20
CA LYS A 2 -58.93 -39.06 -25.72
C LYS A 2 -57.88 -39.09 -24.62
N PRO A 3 -56.98 -40.07 -24.58
CA PRO A 3 -56.00 -40.27 -23.51
C PRO A 3 -55.06 -39.06 -23.28
N THR A 4 -54.96 -38.18 -24.24
CA THR A 4 -54.13 -36.94 -24.16
C THR A 4 -54.63 -35.95 -23.13
N PHE A 5 -55.93 -35.96 -22.76
CA PHE A 5 -56.51 -35.03 -21.79
C PHE A 5 -56.18 -35.44 -20.34
N ILE A 6 -56.04 -36.74 -20.08
CA ILE A 6 -55.71 -37.28 -18.77
C ILE A 6 -54.22 -37.05 -18.44
N ILE A 7 -53.35 -37.19 -19.45
CA ILE A 7 -51.90 -36.93 -19.29
C ILE A 7 -51.62 -35.45 -19.04
N SER A 8 -52.37 -34.54 -19.72
CA SER A 8 -52.24 -33.09 -19.46
C SER A 8 -52.70 -32.67 -18.09
N LEU A 9 -53.76 -33.29 -17.56
CA LEU A 9 -54.26 -33.02 -16.20
C LEU A 9 -53.33 -33.56 -15.13
N LEU A 10 -52.68 -34.69 -15.32
CA LEU A 10 -51.66 -35.24 -14.42
C LEU A 10 -50.36 -34.43 -14.43
N LEU A 11 -49.93 -33.93 -15.59
CA LEU A 11 -48.76 -33.03 -15.67
C LEU A 11 -49.03 -31.68 -14.99
N PHE A 12 -50.24 -31.13 -15.09
CA PHE A 12 -50.59 -29.89 -14.45
C PHE A 12 -50.71 -30.03 -12.93
N SER A 13 -51.14 -31.21 -12.45
CA SER A 13 -51.18 -31.55 -11.01
C SER A 13 -49.79 -31.71 -10.43
N PHE A 14 -48.79 -32.20 -11.21
CA PHE A 14 -47.40 -32.39 -10.74
C PHE A 14 -46.62 -31.08 -10.69
N ILE A 15 -46.94 -30.08 -11.53
CA ILE A 15 -46.32 -28.77 -11.51
C ILE A 15 -46.86 -27.90 -10.34
N ALA A 16 -48.10 -28.14 -9.89
CA ALA A 16 -48.70 -27.38 -8.80
C ALA A 16 -48.20 -27.77 -7.39
N THR A 17 -47.49 -28.91 -7.25
CA THR A 17 -47.02 -29.37 -5.94
C THR A 17 -45.55 -29.02 -5.66
N CYS A 18 -44.85 -28.31 -6.58
CA CYS A 18 -43.42 -27.99 -6.42
C CYS A 18 -43.13 -26.54 -5.98
N THR A 19 -44.11 -25.75 -5.56
CA THR A 19 -43.91 -24.47 -4.88
C THR A 19 -43.98 -24.65 -3.37
N THR A 20 -43.12 -25.48 -2.79
CA THR A 20 -42.74 -25.31 -1.40
C THR A 20 -41.91 -24.05 -1.33
N LEU A 21 -42.54 -22.91 -1.01
CA LEU A 21 -41.87 -21.73 -0.51
C LEU A 21 -41.00 -22.18 0.66
N ALA A 22 -39.69 -22.30 0.43
CA ALA A 22 -38.74 -22.45 1.51
C ALA A 22 -38.88 -21.20 2.39
N GLN A 23 -39.63 -21.33 3.46
CA GLN A 23 -39.77 -20.32 4.48
C GLN A 23 -38.41 -20.16 5.13
N HIS A 24 -37.59 -19.20 4.63
CA HIS A 24 -36.33 -18.83 5.26
C HIS A 24 -36.67 -18.24 6.62
N SER A 25 -36.56 -19.05 7.66
CA SER A 25 -36.67 -18.58 9.04
C SER A 25 -35.50 -17.65 9.29
N THR A 26 -35.73 -16.36 9.27
CA THR A 26 -34.71 -15.36 9.66
C THR A 26 -34.68 -15.29 11.19
N TYR A 27 -33.48 -15.44 11.73
CA TYR A 27 -33.25 -15.31 13.17
C TYR A 27 -32.59 -13.97 13.45
N HIS A 28 -33.00 -13.32 14.52
CA HIS A 28 -32.44 -12.05 14.96
C HIS A 28 -31.68 -12.26 16.27
N ILE A 29 -30.45 -11.77 16.30
CA ILE A 29 -29.61 -11.70 17.48
C ILE A 29 -29.39 -10.25 17.83
N SER A 30 -29.64 -9.89 19.07
CA SER A 30 -29.32 -8.56 19.59
C SER A 30 -28.11 -8.61 20.55
N GLY A 31 -27.44 -7.49 20.69
CA GLY A 31 -26.32 -7.38 21.62
C GLY A 31 -25.90 -5.92 21.80
N ARG A 32 -24.85 -5.75 22.56
CA ARG A 32 -24.22 -4.45 22.78
C ARG A 32 -22.71 -4.58 22.59
N VAL A 33 -22.10 -3.56 22.00
CA VAL A 33 -20.66 -3.43 21.89
C VAL A 33 -20.22 -2.28 22.80
N THR A 34 -19.28 -2.58 23.69
CA THR A 34 -18.70 -1.62 24.63
C THR A 34 -17.18 -1.71 24.60
N ASP A 35 -16.52 -0.71 25.13
CA ASP A 35 -15.10 -0.77 25.46
C ASP A 35 -14.84 -1.53 26.79
N THR A 36 -13.59 -1.51 27.25
CA THR A 36 -13.16 -2.13 28.53
C THR A 36 -13.68 -1.41 29.76
N GLU A 37 -14.07 -0.15 29.65
CA GLU A 37 -14.64 0.65 30.73
C GLU A 37 -16.17 0.53 30.80
N GLY A 38 -16.79 -0.08 29.75
CA GLY A 38 -18.22 -0.30 29.65
C GLY A 38 -18.95 0.79 28.88
N GLU A 39 -18.22 1.76 28.32
CA GLU A 39 -18.79 2.79 27.46
C GLU A 39 -19.25 2.21 26.11
N PRO A 40 -20.40 2.66 25.59
CA PRO A 40 -20.91 2.16 24.31
C PRO A 40 -20.03 2.60 23.14
N LEU A 41 -19.87 1.73 22.14
CA LEU A 41 -19.17 2.02 20.90
C LEU A 41 -20.16 2.18 19.74
N PRO A 42 -20.63 3.41 19.44
CA PRO A 42 -21.53 3.69 18.34
C PRO A 42 -20.79 3.58 17.00
N GLY A 43 -21.44 2.96 16.00
CA GLY A 43 -20.84 2.77 14.69
C GLY A 43 -19.90 1.56 14.58
N ALA A 44 -19.82 0.73 15.61
CA ALA A 44 -19.09 -0.53 15.54
C ALA A 44 -19.77 -1.49 14.54
N THR A 45 -18.97 -2.20 13.74
CA THR A 45 -19.45 -3.12 12.72
C THR A 45 -19.48 -4.54 13.25
N ILE A 46 -20.62 -5.21 13.08
CA ILE A 46 -20.80 -6.63 13.40
C ILE A 46 -20.98 -7.38 12.09
N SER A 47 -20.15 -8.37 11.83
CA SER A 47 -20.17 -9.14 10.59
C SER A 47 -20.17 -10.65 10.83
N ILE A 48 -20.75 -11.39 9.90
CA ILE A 48 -20.69 -12.86 9.88
C ILE A 48 -19.51 -13.25 8.98
N LYS A 49 -18.53 -13.96 9.55
CA LYS A 49 -17.32 -14.39 8.80
C LYS A 49 -17.72 -15.25 7.59
N GLY A 50 -17.25 -14.83 6.40
CA GLY A 50 -17.53 -15.52 5.13
C GLY A 50 -18.93 -15.26 4.54
N LYS A 51 -19.68 -14.27 5.05
CA LYS A 51 -20.96 -13.85 4.49
C LYS A 51 -21.05 -12.32 4.43
N GLY A 52 -21.62 -11.77 3.38
CA GLY A 52 -21.79 -10.32 3.19
C GLY A 52 -22.86 -9.68 4.09
N THR A 53 -23.25 -10.33 5.19
CA THR A 53 -24.31 -9.86 6.10
C THR A 53 -23.68 -9.30 7.37
N GLY A 54 -24.10 -8.10 7.77
CA GLY A 54 -23.63 -7.42 8.97
C GLY A 54 -24.66 -6.44 9.54
N ALA A 55 -24.31 -5.85 10.68
CA ALA A 55 -25.06 -4.79 11.34
C ALA A 55 -24.08 -3.74 11.89
N VAL A 56 -24.59 -2.55 12.18
CA VAL A 56 -23.82 -1.45 12.80
C VAL A 56 -24.50 -1.11 14.13
N THR A 57 -23.71 -0.76 15.14
CA THR A 57 -24.25 -0.36 16.45
C THR A 57 -24.85 1.04 16.41
N SER A 58 -25.94 1.22 17.15
CA SER A 58 -26.60 2.50 17.42
C SER A 58 -25.80 3.36 18.43
N VAL A 59 -26.31 4.56 18.72
CA VAL A 59 -25.66 5.53 19.64
C VAL A 59 -25.41 4.96 21.04
N ASP A 60 -26.26 4.04 21.51
CA ASP A 60 -26.13 3.35 22.79
C ASP A 60 -25.29 2.05 22.71
N GLY A 61 -24.65 1.80 21.56
CA GLY A 61 -23.83 0.62 21.31
C GLY A 61 -24.63 -0.67 21.05
N THR A 62 -25.96 -0.61 20.96
CA THR A 62 -26.79 -1.80 20.69
C THR A 62 -26.84 -2.12 19.21
N TYR A 63 -27.04 -3.38 18.88
CA TYR A 63 -27.20 -3.85 17.49
C TYR A 63 -28.22 -4.98 17.40
N THR A 64 -28.74 -5.18 16.20
CA THR A 64 -29.54 -6.35 15.83
C THR A 64 -29.00 -6.91 14.53
N LEU A 65 -28.53 -8.15 14.58
CA LEU A 65 -27.98 -8.88 13.44
C LEU A 65 -28.96 -9.92 12.95
N GLN A 66 -29.22 -9.92 11.66
CA GLN A 66 -30.05 -10.91 10.99
C GLN A 66 -29.21 -12.10 10.55
N LEU A 67 -29.62 -13.32 10.93
CA LEU A 67 -28.95 -14.56 10.59
C LEU A 67 -29.75 -15.32 9.51
N PRO A 68 -29.08 -15.90 8.51
CA PRO A 68 -29.75 -16.49 7.35
C PRO A 68 -30.37 -17.88 7.60
N GLY A 69 -30.32 -18.39 8.83
CA GLY A 69 -30.89 -19.73 9.17
C GLY A 69 -30.35 -20.28 10.47
N THR A 70 -30.65 -21.57 10.74
CA THR A 70 -30.07 -22.31 11.85
C THR A 70 -28.61 -22.68 11.58
N GLY A 71 -27.80 -22.81 12.63
CA GLY A 71 -26.40 -23.20 12.50
C GLY A 71 -25.48 -22.50 13.50
N THR A 72 -24.20 -22.74 13.37
CA THR A 72 -23.16 -22.06 14.14
C THR A 72 -22.44 -21.07 13.25
N TYR A 73 -22.40 -19.83 13.69
CA TYR A 73 -21.76 -18.72 12.98
C TYR A 73 -20.58 -18.17 13.79
N LEU A 74 -19.55 -17.72 13.10
CA LEU A 74 -18.48 -16.93 13.69
C LEU A 74 -18.81 -15.47 13.44
N ILE A 75 -19.07 -14.73 14.51
CA ILE A 75 -19.45 -13.32 14.48
C ILE A 75 -18.25 -12.50 14.91
N THR A 76 -17.89 -11.51 14.09
CA THR A 76 -16.79 -10.58 14.35
C THR A 76 -17.35 -9.21 14.66
N ALA A 77 -16.96 -8.63 15.78
CA ALA A 77 -17.18 -7.22 16.09
C ALA A 77 -15.89 -6.43 15.87
N SER A 78 -15.97 -5.31 15.17
CA SER A 78 -14.83 -4.42 14.89
C SER A 78 -15.23 -2.96 15.03
N TYR A 79 -14.29 -2.14 15.51
CA TYR A 79 -14.45 -0.70 15.61
C TYR A 79 -13.10 -0.04 15.40
N VAL A 80 -13.09 1.16 14.81
CA VAL A 80 -11.83 1.88 14.54
C VAL A 80 -11.12 2.22 15.86
N GLY A 81 -9.85 1.83 15.98
CA GLY A 81 -9.05 2.00 17.20
C GLY A 81 -9.25 0.91 18.26
N TYR A 82 -9.93 -0.19 17.92
CA TYR A 82 -10.17 -1.32 18.83
C TYR A 82 -9.81 -2.65 18.18
N GLN A 83 -9.34 -3.59 18.99
CA GLN A 83 -9.03 -4.95 18.55
C GLN A 83 -10.32 -5.69 18.18
N PRO A 84 -10.42 -6.28 16.97
CA PRO A 84 -11.58 -7.07 16.60
C PRO A 84 -11.76 -8.27 17.52
N GLN A 85 -12.99 -8.56 17.92
CA GLN A 85 -13.31 -9.72 18.73
C GLN A 85 -14.20 -10.69 17.95
N GLU A 86 -13.81 -11.97 17.94
CA GLU A 86 -14.60 -13.05 17.33
C GLU A 86 -15.29 -13.91 18.40
N LYS A 87 -16.57 -14.19 18.21
CA LYS A 87 -17.34 -15.11 19.05
C LYS A 87 -18.15 -16.09 18.21
N ARG A 88 -18.20 -17.35 18.65
CA ARG A 88 -19.07 -18.37 18.04
C ARG A 88 -20.47 -18.24 18.61
N LEU A 89 -21.45 -18.25 17.73
CA LEU A 89 -22.88 -18.21 18.06
C LEU A 89 -23.59 -19.42 17.46
N THR A 90 -24.32 -20.16 18.29
CA THR A 90 -25.20 -21.24 17.84
C THR A 90 -26.65 -20.75 17.92
N VAL A 91 -27.31 -20.67 16.77
CA VAL A 91 -28.70 -20.21 16.69
C VAL A 91 -29.62 -21.14 17.51
N GLY A 92 -30.49 -20.55 18.33
CA GLY A 92 -31.44 -21.24 19.18
C GLY A 92 -30.95 -21.49 20.62
N LYS A 93 -29.64 -21.39 20.89
CA LYS A 93 -29.10 -21.50 22.27
C LYS A 93 -28.92 -20.11 22.90
N GLU A 94 -28.56 -19.12 22.12
CA GLU A 94 -28.28 -17.77 22.61
C GLU A 94 -29.17 -16.76 21.86
N LYS A 95 -29.81 -15.87 22.63
CA LYS A 95 -30.63 -14.77 22.10
C LYS A 95 -29.91 -13.42 22.10
N ARG A 96 -28.81 -13.31 22.84
CA ARG A 96 -28.00 -12.11 22.95
C ARG A 96 -26.53 -12.43 22.81
N LEU A 97 -25.79 -11.62 22.11
CA LEU A 97 -24.35 -11.71 21.93
C LEU A 97 -23.74 -10.32 22.10
N SER A 98 -23.06 -10.06 23.21
CA SER A 98 -22.41 -8.78 23.44
C SER A 98 -20.89 -8.92 23.31
N PHE A 99 -20.26 -7.81 22.86
CA PHE A 99 -18.82 -7.73 22.70
C PHE A 99 -18.26 -6.64 23.61
N ARG A 100 -17.09 -6.90 24.15
CA ARG A 100 -16.29 -5.93 24.88
C ARG A 100 -14.97 -5.80 24.15
N LEU A 101 -14.78 -4.72 23.39
CA LEU A 101 -13.58 -4.49 22.62
C LEU A 101 -12.54 -3.80 23.51
N SER A 102 -11.30 -4.27 23.43
CA SER A 102 -10.15 -3.56 23.99
C SER A 102 -9.63 -2.56 22.98
N GLU A 103 -9.20 -1.40 23.45
CA GLU A 103 -8.47 -0.48 22.58
C GLU A 103 -7.29 -1.19 21.96
N ASP A 104 -7.06 -0.93 20.67
CA ASP A 104 -5.91 -1.48 19.98
C ASP A 104 -4.66 -0.72 20.43
N GLN A 105 -3.99 -1.29 21.43
CA GLN A 105 -2.76 -0.70 21.98
C GLN A 105 -1.64 -0.59 20.94
N PHE A 106 -1.74 -1.32 19.83
CA PHE A 106 -0.79 -1.19 18.72
C PHE A 106 -0.91 0.15 18.00
N ASP A 107 -2.14 0.69 17.88
CA ASP A 107 -2.35 2.00 17.25
C ASP A 107 -1.93 3.18 18.18
N LEU A 108 -2.01 2.98 19.48
CA LEU A 108 -1.64 4.02 20.48
C LEU A 108 -0.13 4.17 20.67
N GLY A 109 0.64 3.14 20.31
CA GLY A 109 2.11 3.11 20.40
C GLY A 109 2.85 3.33 19.09
N THR A 110 2.14 3.36 17.96
CA THR A 110 2.78 3.54 16.63
C THR A 110 3.39 4.92 16.52
N VAL A 111 4.70 4.96 16.28
CA VAL A 111 5.43 6.21 16.04
C VAL A 111 5.37 6.52 14.55
N VAL A 112 4.94 7.72 14.20
CA VAL A 112 4.87 8.25 12.83
C VAL A 112 5.80 9.44 12.68
N VAL A 113 6.32 9.63 11.48
CA VAL A 113 7.25 10.73 11.18
C VAL A 113 6.74 11.64 10.06
N THR A 114 5.85 11.16 9.20
CA THR A 114 5.45 11.87 7.98
C THR A 114 4.65 13.13 8.26
N GLY A 115 3.74 13.08 9.23
CA GLY A 115 2.87 14.22 9.55
C GLY A 115 3.59 15.43 10.19
N THR A 116 4.80 15.23 10.73
CA THR A 116 5.53 16.28 11.50
C THR A 116 7.00 16.40 11.14
N ARG A 117 7.52 15.51 10.28
CA ARG A 117 8.97 15.32 10.04
C ARG A 117 9.79 14.97 11.29
N THR A 118 9.13 14.71 12.40
CA THR A 118 9.73 14.27 13.67
C THR A 118 8.96 13.08 14.20
N PRO A 119 9.62 12.13 14.90
CA PRO A 119 8.93 11.00 15.49
C PRO A 119 7.88 11.46 16.51
N LYS A 120 6.62 11.07 16.32
CA LYS A 120 5.51 11.29 17.25
C LYS A 120 4.64 10.06 17.35
N LEU A 121 4.01 9.86 18.48
CA LEU A 121 2.96 8.86 18.58
C LEU A 121 1.81 9.22 17.63
N LEU A 122 1.23 8.26 16.96
CA LEU A 122 0.14 8.46 16.00
C LEU A 122 -1.03 9.26 16.60
N LYS A 123 -1.38 8.97 17.85
CA LYS A 123 -2.43 9.67 18.59
C LYS A 123 -2.14 11.17 18.83
N ASP A 124 -0.86 11.54 18.86
CA ASP A 124 -0.40 12.91 19.12
C ASP A 124 -0.01 13.65 17.83
N ALA A 125 -0.18 12.99 16.68
CA ALA A 125 0.11 13.58 15.38
C ALA A 125 -0.92 14.68 15.05
N PRO A 126 -0.48 15.93 14.76
CA PRO A 126 -1.39 17.05 14.50
C PRO A 126 -2.11 16.94 13.15
N ILE A 127 -1.65 16.05 12.29
CA ILE A 127 -2.20 15.79 10.95
C ILE A 127 -2.67 14.35 10.90
N ILE A 128 -3.86 14.12 10.34
CA ILE A 128 -4.44 12.78 10.20
C ILE A 128 -3.50 11.93 9.34
N THR A 129 -2.84 11.00 10.01
CA THR A 129 -1.91 10.05 9.39
C THR A 129 -2.50 8.66 9.49
N ARG A 130 -2.67 7.98 8.35
CA ARG A 130 -2.99 6.55 8.32
C ARG A 130 -1.70 5.75 8.24
N VAL A 131 -1.65 4.66 8.97
CA VAL A 131 -0.53 3.72 8.94
C VAL A 131 -1.04 2.38 8.44
N ILE A 132 -0.33 1.79 7.47
CA ILE A 132 -0.50 0.42 7.01
C ILE A 132 0.73 -0.33 7.51
N THR A 133 0.52 -1.29 8.39
CA THR A 133 1.61 -2.04 9.03
C THR A 133 2.13 -3.17 8.15
N ALA A 134 3.30 -3.73 8.48
CA ALA A 134 3.84 -4.91 7.79
C ALA A 134 2.87 -6.12 7.84
N ASP A 135 2.09 -6.25 8.91
CA ASP A 135 1.10 -7.33 9.03
C ASP A 135 -0.12 -7.09 8.14
N ASP A 136 -0.55 -5.85 7.95
CA ASP A 136 -1.61 -5.50 7.01
C ASP A 136 -1.15 -5.76 5.56
N ILE A 137 0.09 -5.38 5.24
CA ILE A 137 0.70 -5.67 3.92
C ILE A 137 0.68 -7.17 3.61
N LYS A 138 1.04 -8.01 4.59
CA LYS A 138 1.00 -9.48 4.42
C LYS A 138 -0.40 -10.04 4.25
N LYS A 139 -1.41 -9.48 4.94
CA LYS A 139 -2.81 -9.92 4.83
C LYS A 139 -3.42 -9.64 3.46
N VAL A 140 -3.02 -8.53 2.84
CA VAL A 140 -3.51 -8.11 1.52
C VAL A 140 -2.87 -8.91 0.39
N ASP A 141 -1.68 -9.49 0.61
CA ASP A 141 -0.85 -10.18 -0.40
C ASP A 141 -0.59 -9.31 -1.65
N ALA A 142 -0.45 -8.00 -1.43
CA ALA A 142 -0.17 -7.05 -2.50
C ALA A 142 1.23 -7.27 -3.09
N THR A 143 1.35 -7.20 -4.39
CA THR A 143 2.63 -7.38 -5.10
C THR A 143 3.44 -6.11 -5.23
N ASN A 144 2.77 -4.95 -5.18
CA ASN A 144 3.39 -3.63 -5.23
C ASN A 144 2.60 -2.61 -4.41
N VAL A 145 3.20 -1.45 -4.21
CA VAL A 145 2.58 -0.37 -3.42
C VAL A 145 1.25 0.11 -4.02
N GLY A 146 1.09 0.10 -5.35
CA GLY A 146 -0.16 0.50 -5.99
C GLY A 146 -1.33 -0.41 -5.57
N GLN A 147 -1.17 -1.72 -5.65
CA GLN A 147 -2.20 -2.68 -5.21
C GLN A 147 -2.50 -2.56 -3.72
N LEU A 148 -1.47 -2.38 -2.88
CA LEU A 148 -1.66 -2.15 -1.45
C LEU A 148 -2.51 -0.92 -1.17
N LEU A 149 -2.18 0.20 -1.80
CA LEU A 149 -2.91 1.46 -1.61
C LEU A 149 -4.35 1.36 -2.10
N GLN A 150 -4.59 0.67 -3.21
CA GLN A 150 -5.93 0.46 -3.76
C GLN A 150 -6.83 -0.34 -2.81
N SER A 151 -6.29 -1.37 -2.17
CA SER A 151 -7.05 -2.22 -1.23
C SER A 151 -7.25 -1.58 0.14
N GLU A 152 -6.28 -0.80 0.61
CA GLU A 152 -6.24 -0.30 1.99
C GLU A 152 -6.73 1.15 2.15
N LEU A 153 -6.81 1.92 1.05
CA LEU A 153 -7.15 3.34 1.12
C LEU A 153 -8.42 3.69 0.33
N PRO A 154 -9.57 3.77 0.98
CA PRO A 154 -10.77 4.33 0.36
C PRO A 154 -10.52 5.78 -0.11
N GLY A 155 -10.93 6.08 -1.36
CA GLY A 155 -10.77 7.39 -1.97
C GLY A 155 -9.44 7.62 -2.67
N ILE A 156 -8.64 6.57 -2.89
CA ILE A 156 -7.59 6.55 -3.89
C ILE A 156 -8.13 5.83 -5.13
N GLU A 157 -8.02 6.48 -6.26
CA GLU A 157 -8.38 5.94 -7.56
C GLU A 157 -7.11 5.64 -8.34
N PHE A 158 -7.08 4.49 -8.98
CA PHE A 158 -6.03 4.10 -9.92
C PHE A 158 -6.64 4.04 -11.31
N SER A 159 -6.07 4.81 -12.22
CA SER A 159 -6.39 4.72 -13.64
C SER A 159 -5.22 4.13 -14.41
N TYR A 160 -5.54 3.32 -15.40
CA TYR A 160 -4.55 2.69 -16.26
C TYR A 160 -4.68 3.33 -17.63
N SER A 161 -3.58 3.86 -18.15
CA SER A 161 -3.53 4.34 -19.53
C SER A 161 -3.40 3.18 -20.51
N MET A 162 -3.62 3.43 -21.80
CA MET A 162 -3.52 2.39 -22.85
C MET A 162 -2.14 1.74 -22.91
N ASP A 163 -1.10 2.44 -22.48
CA ASP A 163 0.27 1.91 -22.36
C ASP A 163 0.53 1.22 -21.01
N GLN A 164 -0.54 0.92 -20.23
CA GLN A 164 -0.50 0.27 -18.92
C GLN A 164 0.29 1.05 -17.86
N GLN A 165 0.47 2.34 -18.05
CA GLN A 165 0.96 3.19 -16.98
C GLN A 165 -0.13 3.43 -15.95
N VAL A 166 0.25 3.35 -14.69
CA VAL A 166 -0.66 3.55 -13.56
C VAL A 166 -0.59 4.99 -13.12
N SER A 167 -1.73 5.66 -13.09
CA SER A 167 -1.88 6.98 -12.48
C SER A 167 -2.64 6.85 -11.17
N ILE A 168 -2.23 7.63 -10.18
CA ILE A 168 -2.91 7.72 -8.89
C ILE A 168 -3.68 9.03 -8.81
N ASN A 169 -4.89 8.97 -8.26
CA ASN A 169 -5.69 10.13 -7.89
C ASN A 169 -6.09 9.99 -6.42
N MET A 170 -5.71 10.95 -5.60
CA MET A 170 -6.06 11.00 -4.18
C MET A 170 -6.85 12.27 -3.91
N GLN A 171 -8.14 12.13 -3.58
CA GLN A 171 -9.04 13.25 -3.29
C GLN A 171 -9.14 14.30 -4.43
N GLY A 172 -9.10 13.87 -5.68
CA GLY A 172 -9.13 14.76 -6.84
C GLY A 172 -7.75 15.31 -7.27
N PHE A 173 -6.69 14.99 -6.53
CA PHE A 173 -5.32 15.36 -6.86
C PHE A 173 -4.57 14.15 -7.43
N GLY A 174 -4.08 14.29 -8.65
CA GLY A 174 -3.32 13.25 -9.33
C GLY A 174 -1.86 13.63 -9.58
N GLY A 175 -1.08 12.68 -10.07
CA GLY A 175 0.26 12.89 -10.56
C GLY A 175 1.20 13.54 -9.53
N ASN A 176 1.75 14.71 -9.89
CA ASN A 176 2.74 15.44 -9.11
C ASN A 176 2.22 16.04 -7.80
N SER A 177 0.93 15.94 -7.53
CA SER A 177 0.32 16.51 -6.33
C SER A 177 0.31 15.53 -5.15
N VAL A 178 0.65 14.26 -5.39
CA VAL A 178 0.81 13.23 -4.35
C VAL A 178 2.28 12.85 -4.27
N LEU A 179 2.90 13.18 -3.15
CA LEU A 179 4.33 12.98 -2.95
C LEU A 179 4.64 11.58 -2.42
N PHE A 180 5.51 10.85 -3.11
CA PHE A 180 6.05 9.57 -2.64
C PHE A 180 7.43 9.75 -2.01
N LEU A 181 7.59 9.15 -0.84
CA LEU A 181 8.84 9.14 -0.09
C LEU A 181 9.24 7.69 0.24
N VAL A 182 10.53 7.45 0.35
CA VAL A 182 11.12 6.25 0.95
C VAL A 182 12.05 6.70 2.08
N ASP A 183 11.75 6.32 3.31
CA ASP A 183 12.44 6.75 4.54
C ASP A 183 12.54 8.28 4.67
N GLY A 184 11.50 8.99 4.24
CA GLY A 184 11.43 10.44 4.25
C GLY A 184 12.13 11.15 3.10
N GLU A 185 12.77 10.42 2.19
CA GLU A 185 13.45 10.96 1.03
C GLU A 185 12.55 10.89 -0.20
N ARG A 186 12.53 11.98 -0.97
CA ARG A 186 11.70 12.10 -2.16
C ARG A 186 12.13 11.09 -3.23
N LEU A 187 11.16 10.43 -3.84
CA LEU A 187 11.37 9.57 -4.99
C LEU A 187 11.29 10.41 -6.27
N ALA A 188 12.30 10.32 -7.12
CA ALA A 188 12.28 10.91 -8.46
C ALA A 188 11.78 9.88 -9.50
N GLY A 189 11.77 10.26 -10.77
CA GLY A 189 11.45 9.36 -11.87
C GLY A 189 9.98 9.35 -12.22
N GLU A 190 9.47 10.53 -12.51
CA GLU A 190 8.14 10.72 -13.04
C GLU A 190 8.19 10.78 -14.57
N THR A 191 7.53 9.86 -15.24
CA THR A 191 7.19 10.00 -16.65
C THR A 191 5.75 10.51 -16.75
N LEU A 192 5.52 11.58 -17.49
CA LEU A 192 4.18 12.17 -17.66
C LEU A 192 3.47 12.43 -16.32
N ASN A 193 4.21 12.91 -15.33
CA ASN A 193 3.71 13.21 -13.99
C ASN A 193 3.28 12.00 -13.15
N ASN A 194 3.76 10.80 -13.47
CA ASN A 194 3.46 9.58 -12.74
C ASN A 194 4.73 8.88 -12.28
N VAL A 195 4.71 8.43 -11.03
CA VAL A 195 5.75 7.57 -10.46
C VAL A 195 5.58 6.14 -11.00
N ASP A 196 6.68 5.48 -11.35
CA ASP A 196 6.64 4.05 -11.66
C ASP A 196 6.51 3.22 -10.37
N TYR A 197 5.28 2.83 -10.02
CA TYR A 197 4.98 2.08 -8.79
C TYR A 197 5.62 0.69 -8.74
N ASN A 198 6.04 0.13 -9.90
CA ASN A 198 6.69 -1.17 -9.94
C ASN A 198 8.11 -1.16 -9.33
N ARG A 199 8.73 0.03 -9.21
CA ARG A 199 10.02 0.17 -8.51
C ARG A 199 9.88 0.19 -6.99
N LEU A 200 8.64 0.29 -6.46
CA LEU A 200 8.31 0.29 -5.04
C LEU A 200 7.90 -1.11 -4.60
N ASN A 201 8.87 -1.94 -4.21
CA ASN A 201 8.56 -3.25 -3.66
C ASN A 201 8.18 -3.18 -2.18
N LEU A 202 7.46 -4.20 -1.70
CA LEU A 202 6.95 -4.30 -0.34
C LEU A 202 7.76 -5.26 0.54
N ASP A 203 8.80 -5.92 0.01
CA ASP A 203 9.47 -7.04 0.68
C ASP A 203 10.19 -6.65 1.97
N ASN A 204 10.59 -5.39 2.11
CA ASN A 204 11.30 -4.85 3.27
C ASN A 204 10.62 -3.66 3.91
N VAL A 205 9.31 -3.54 3.74
CA VAL A 205 8.55 -2.44 4.32
C VAL A 205 8.17 -2.78 5.76
N GLU A 206 8.44 -1.86 6.67
CA GLU A 206 7.96 -1.91 8.05
C GLU A 206 6.53 -1.39 8.13
N ARG A 207 6.27 -0.25 7.50
CA ARG A 207 4.96 0.38 7.42
C ARG A 207 4.89 1.40 6.28
N VAL A 208 3.69 1.74 5.88
CA VAL A 208 3.42 2.86 4.97
C VAL A 208 2.64 3.92 5.73
N GLU A 209 3.17 5.13 5.80
CA GLU A 209 2.52 6.27 6.43
C GLU A 209 1.89 7.16 5.36
N ILE A 210 0.60 7.45 5.51
CA ILE A 210 -0.16 8.24 4.55
C ILE A 210 -0.75 9.46 5.24
N VAL A 211 -0.34 10.63 4.79
CA VAL A 211 -0.92 11.92 5.17
C VAL A 211 -1.89 12.35 4.08
N LYS A 212 -3.18 12.45 4.40
CA LYS A 212 -4.21 12.91 3.48
C LYS A 212 -4.38 14.43 3.56
N GLY A 213 -4.54 15.04 2.38
CA GLY A 213 -4.73 16.49 2.27
C GLY A 213 -3.42 17.28 2.23
N ALA A 214 -3.53 18.59 2.35
CA ALA A 214 -2.42 19.51 2.11
C ALA A 214 -1.29 19.38 3.16
N ALA A 215 -0.25 18.65 2.78
CA ALA A 215 1.02 18.61 3.52
C ALA A 215 2.09 19.54 2.90
N SER A 216 1.66 20.47 2.05
CA SER A 216 2.52 21.40 1.31
C SER A 216 3.36 22.31 2.21
N THR A 217 2.91 22.60 3.42
CA THR A 217 3.67 23.36 4.41
C THR A 217 4.96 22.67 4.86
N LEU A 218 4.98 21.34 4.83
CA LEU A 218 6.14 20.54 5.24
C LEU A 218 6.95 19.99 4.05
N TYR A 219 6.30 19.80 2.90
CA TYR A 219 6.87 19.05 1.78
C TYR A 219 6.85 19.81 0.45
N GLY A 220 6.33 21.05 0.44
CA GLY A 220 6.25 21.89 -0.75
C GLY A 220 5.05 21.55 -1.65
N SER A 221 5.04 22.16 -2.85
CA SER A 221 3.90 22.13 -3.79
C SER A 221 3.52 20.72 -4.29
N SER A 222 4.46 19.78 -4.31
CA SER A 222 4.18 18.38 -4.73
C SER A 222 3.37 17.56 -3.71
N ALA A 223 3.03 18.12 -2.55
CA ALA A 223 2.30 17.43 -1.49
C ALA A 223 0.91 18.05 -1.21
N VAL A 224 0.26 18.63 -2.22
CA VAL A 224 -1.06 19.25 -2.08
C VAL A 224 -2.14 18.19 -1.88
N GLY A 225 -2.08 17.08 -2.61
CA GLY A 225 -2.99 15.94 -2.48
C GLY A 225 -2.69 15.05 -1.28
N GLY A 226 -1.43 15.05 -0.83
CA GLY A 226 -0.97 14.27 0.31
C GLY A 226 0.43 13.72 0.16
N VAL A 227 0.86 12.96 1.16
CA VAL A 227 2.18 12.30 1.20
C VAL A 227 2.02 10.82 1.51
N ILE A 228 2.71 9.99 0.78
CA ILE A 228 2.82 8.55 1.00
C ILE A 228 4.29 8.24 1.27
N ASN A 229 4.61 7.83 2.49
CA ASN A 229 5.96 7.55 2.92
C ASN A 229 6.12 6.07 3.27
N ILE A 230 6.99 5.40 2.56
CA ILE A 230 7.32 3.99 2.75
C ILE A 230 8.49 3.93 3.71
N ILE A 231 8.27 3.39 4.90
CA ILE A 231 9.30 3.21 5.92
C ILE A 231 9.85 1.80 5.81
N THR A 232 11.15 1.69 5.61
CA THR A 232 11.85 0.40 5.53
C THR A 232 12.23 -0.10 6.91
N ARG A 233 12.23 -1.44 7.06
CA ARG A 233 12.56 -2.09 8.33
C ARG A 233 14.04 -1.98 8.65
N ASP A 234 14.37 -1.66 9.89
CA ASP A 234 15.70 -1.85 10.45
C ASP A 234 15.87 -3.32 10.90
N SER A 235 16.99 -3.94 10.59
CA SER A 235 17.30 -5.27 11.13
C SER A 235 17.81 -5.16 12.55
N GLU A 236 17.17 -5.86 13.47
CA GLU A 236 17.58 -5.96 14.88
C GLU A 236 18.36 -7.24 15.15
N ASP A 237 18.13 -8.27 14.35
CA ASP A 237 18.77 -9.56 14.46
C ASP A 237 20.23 -9.55 13.99
N PRO A 238 21.10 -10.42 14.51
CA PRO A 238 22.46 -10.58 14.02
C PRO A 238 22.55 -10.89 12.53
N TRP A 239 21.59 -11.65 12.02
CA TRP A 239 21.34 -11.86 10.60
C TRP A 239 19.89 -12.33 10.37
N ASN A 240 19.34 -11.99 9.23
CA ASN A 240 18.04 -12.44 8.79
C ASN A 240 18.06 -12.67 7.28
N LEU A 241 17.47 -13.76 6.83
CA LEU A 241 17.26 -14.06 5.42
C LEU A 241 15.77 -14.37 5.21
N ASN A 242 15.14 -13.59 4.36
CA ASN A 242 13.79 -13.85 3.88
C ASN A 242 13.83 -14.11 2.38
N VAL A 243 13.21 -15.19 1.94
CA VAL A 243 13.07 -15.52 0.52
C VAL A 243 11.60 -15.80 0.25
N ASN A 244 11.08 -15.20 -0.79
CA ASN A 244 9.72 -15.41 -1.23
C ASN A 244 9.67 -15.70 -2.73
N SER A 245 8.68 -16.48 -3.13
CA SER A 245 8.38 -16.74 -4.54
C SER A 245 6.87 -16.82 -4.74
N ARG A 246 6.40 -16.33 -5.89
CA ARG A 246 5.01 -16.37 -6.30
C ARG A 246 4.93 -16.80 -7.76
N PHE A 247 3.91 -17.59 -8.06
CA PHE A 247 3.61 -18.06 -9.41
C PHE A 247 2.14 -17.81 -9.69
N GLY A 248 1.84 -17.29 -10.86
CA GLY A 248 0.49 -16.98 -11.33
C GLY A 248 0.26 -17.43 -12.75
N GLU A 249 -0.91 -17.10 -13.28
CA GLU A 249 -1.26 -17.33 -14.67
C GLU A 249 -0.39 -16.48 -15.62
N HIS A 250 -0.37 -16.83 -16.90
CA HIS A 250 0.42 -16.13 -17.92
C HIS A 250 1.91 -16.02 -17.57
N ASN A 251 2.45 -17.08 -16.96
CA ASN A 251 3.85 -17.14 -16.53
C ASN A 251 4.25 -15.98 -15.61
N ASP A 252 3.28 -15.46 -14.82
CA ASP A 252 3.56 -14.46 -13.82
C ASP A 252 4.38 -15.08 -12.68
N GLN A 253 5.63 -14.64 -12.58
CA GLN A 253 6.61 -15.15 -11.62
C GLN A 253 7.23 -13.99 -10.87
N ARG A 254 7.34 -14.16 -9.56
CA ARG A 254 8.06 -13.24 -8.69
C ARG A 254 9.00 -14.01 -7.78
N TYR A 255 10.21 -13.52 -7.70
CA TYR A 255 11.25 -14.00 -6.79
C TYR A 255 11.76 -12.82 -6.00
N GLY A 256 11.74 -12.93 -4.68
CA GLY A 256 12.20 -11.88 -3.77
C GLY A 256 13.15 -12.46 -2.72
N GLY A 257 14.13 -11.68 -2.34
CA GLY A 257 15.04 -12.02 -1.26
C GLY A 257 15.49 -10.77 -0.51
N THR A 258 15.46 -10.84 0.81
CA THR A 258 16.03 -9.81 1.69
C THR A 258 17.02 -10.48 2.62
N PHE A 259 18.26 -10.05 2.55
CA PHE A 259 19.30 -10.44 3.48
C PHE A 259 19.71 -9.25 4.31
N SER A 260 19.77 -9.41 5.62
CA SER A 260 20.25 -8.38 6.52
C SER A 260 21.18 -8.96 7.57
N PHE A 261 22.18 -8.20 7.97
CA PHE A 261 23.05 -8.55 9.08
C PHE A 261 23.44 -7.33 9.89
N LYS A 262 23.71 -7.56 11.18
CA LYS A 262 24.16 -6.56 12.13
C LYS A 262 25.47 -7.03 12.79
N ALA A 263 26.52 -6.25 12.62
CA ALA A 263 27.83 -6.52 13.18
C ALA A 263 28.29 -5.30 14.00
N GLY A 264 28.13 -5.36 15.31
CA GLY A 264 28.43 -4.25 16.21
C GLY A 264 27.70 -2.96 15.85
N LYS A 265 28.46 -1.97 15.38
CA LYS A 265 27.93 -0.64 14.98
C LYS A 265 27.44 -0.55 13.54
N PHE A 266 27.57 -1.62 12.78
CA PHE A 266 27.24 -1.69 11.36
C PHE A 266 26.04 -2.59 11.13
N ASN A 267 25.13 -2.13 10.27
CA ASN A 267 23.98 -2.89 9.79
C ASN A 267 23.92 -2.76 8.27
N SER A 268 23.73 -3.88 7.57
CA SER A 268 23.54 -3.94 6.12
C SER A 268 22.27 -4.69 5.80
N GLN A 269 21.57 -4.23 4.78
CA GLN A 269 20.37 -4.85 4.31
C GLN A 269 20.28 -4.75 2.79
N THR A 270 20.37 -5.93 2.16
CA THR A 270 20.27 -6.11 0.71
C THR A 270 18.89 -6.68 0.38
N ASN A 271 18.18 -6.07 -0.55
CA ASN A 271 16.95 -6.58 -1.10
C ASN A 271 17.10 -6.78 -2.61
N VAL A 272 16.72 -7.96 -3.11
CA VAL A 272 16.72 -8.31 -4.52
C VAL A 272 15.35 -8.85 -4.90
N GLN A 273 14.78 -8.32 -5.97
CA GLN A 273 13.52 -8.81 -6.52
C GLN A 273 13.61 -8.95 -8.03
N HIS A 274 13.08 -10.03 -8.53
CA HIS A 274 12.87 -10.26 -9.96
C HIS A 274 11.40 -10.63 -10.22
N THR A 275 10.80 -10.00 -11.22
CA THR A 275 9.46 -10.36 -11.68
C THR A 275 9.45 -10.56 -13.18
N MET A 276 8.61 -11.47 -13.66
CA MET A 276 8.39 -11.68 -15.08
C MET A 276 6.95 -12.13 -15.34
N SER A 277 6.41 -11.73 -16.47
CA SER A 277 5.13 -12.21 -16.98
C SER A 277 5.15 -12.22 -18.50
N ASP A 278 4.39 -13.11 -19.12
CA ASP A 278 4.21 -13.16 -20.57
C ASP A 278 3.04 -12.26 -20.99
N SER A 279 3.05 -11.83 -22.25
CA SER A 279 1.94 -11.11 -22.85
C SER A 279 0.76 -12.05 -23.09
N TYR A 280 -0.47 -11.54 -22.91
CA TYR A 280 -1.69 -12.29 -23.21
C TYR A 280 -2.80 -11.36 -23.69
N ASP A 281 -3.73 -11.92 -24.48
CA ASP A 281 -4.86 -11.20 -25.00
C ASP A 281 -6.08 -11.30 -24.08
N VAL A 282 -6.80 -10.20 -23.95
CA VAL A 282 -8.06 -10.11 -23.21
C VAL A 282 -9.21 -10.05 -24.22
N PRO A 283 -10.17 -10.99 -24.15
CA PRO A 283 -11.22 -11.11 -25.18
C PRO A 283 -12.22 -9.96 -25.22
N GLU A 284 -12.37 -9.22 -24.11
CA GLU A 284 -13.38 -8.17 -23.95
C GLU A 284 -12.75 -6.91 -23.38
N GLY A 285 -13.07 -5.73 -23.94
CA GLY A 285 -12.65 -4.42 -23.46
C GLY A 285 -11.90 -3.59 -24.49
N ASP A 286 -11.58 -2.35 -24.14
CA ASP A 286 -10.84 -1.41 -25.00
C ASP A 286 -9.34 -1.76 -25.09
N VAL A 287 -8.82 -2.51 -24.12
CA VAL A 287 -7.45 -3.04 -24.09
C VAL A 287 -7.50 -4.52 -24.45
N THR A 288 -7.00 -4.87 -25.63
CA THR A 288 -7.04 -6.23 -26.13
C THR A 288 -5.82 -7.08 -25.78
N THR A 289 -4.72 -6.44 -25.40
CA THR A 289 -3.46 -7.14 -25.07
C THR A 289 -2.84 -6.56 -23.79
N ILE A 290 -2.56 -7.43 -22.83
CA ILE A 290 -1.74 -7.12 -21.66
C ILE A 290 -0.30 -7.52 -21.99
N PHE A 291 0.59 -6.54 -22.03
CA PHE A 291 1.98 -6.78 -22.39
C PHE A 291 2.77 -7.37 -21.24
N GLY A 292 3.56 -8.39 -21.54
CA GLY A 292 4.48 -9.00 -20.60
C GLY A 292 5.59 -8.04 -20.16
N ASN A 293 6.14 -8.31 -19.00
CA ASN A 293 7.23 -7.50 -18.47
C ASN A 293 8.26 -8.35 -17.72
N ARG A 294 9.46 -7.80 -17.59
CA ARG A 294 10.54 -8.36 -16.78
C ARG A 294 11.18 -7.25 -15.98
N THR A 295 11.30 -7.43 -14.65
CA THR A 295 11.91 -6.44 -13.80
C THR A 295 13.03 -7.01 -12.95
N TRP A 296 14.02 -6.17 -12.67
CA TRP A 296 15.01 -6.36 -11.62
C TRP A 296 14.99 -5.16 -10.70
N ASN A 297 14.96 -5.40 -9.41
CA ASN A 297 15.03 -4.37 -8.39
C ASN A 297 16.01 -4.80 -7.33
N VAL A 298 17.09 -4.06 -7.19
CA VAL A 298 18.15 -4.33 -6.21
C VAL A 298 18.30 -3.09 -5.34
N LYS A 299 18.24 -3.25 -4.04
CA LYS A 299 18.40 -2.16 -3.08
C LYS A 299 19.36 -2.57 -1.98
N GLU A 300 20.21 -1.65 -1.59
CA GLU A 300 21.12 -1.79 -0.46
C GLU A 300 20.93 -0.63 0.50
N ARG A 301 20.94 -0.93 1.79
CA ARG A 301 20.89 0.04 2.86
C ARG A 301 21.94 -0.30 3.92
N LEU A 302 22.84 0.62 4.15
CA LEU A 302 23.91 0.53 5.13
C LEU A 302 23.65 1.53 6.25
N VAL A 303 23.75 1.09 7.48
CA VAL A 303 23.67 1.95 8.65
C VAL A 303 24.91 1.77 9.50
N TYR A 304 25.56 2.88 9.85
CA TYR A 304 26.72 2.89 10.71
C TYR A 304 26.53 3.87 11.88
N ARG A 305 26.70 3.38 13.10
CA ARG A 305 26.62 4.18 14.33
C ARG A 305 28.01 4.22 15.01
N PRO A 306 28.89 5.15 14.62
CA PRO A 306 30.22 5.27 15.22
C PRO A 306 30.16 5.60 16.71
N ILE A 307 29.21 6.43 17.11
CA ILE A 307 28.87 6.80 18.48
C ILE A 307 27.34 6.76 18.63
N GLU A 308 26.83 6.75 19.85
CA GLU A 308 25.38 6.69 20.11
C GLU A 308 24.63 7.86 19.50
N GLN A 309 25.24 9.03 19.50
CA GLN A 309 24.64 10.29 19.01
C GLN A 309 24.64 10.40 17.47
N LEU A 310 25.43 9.60 16.75
CA LEU A 310 25.58 9.72 15.29
C LEU A 310 25.13 8.45 14.56
N LYS A 311 24.08 8.60 13.75
CA LYS A 311 23.64 7.58 12.81
C LYS A 311 23.92 8.03 11.39
N LEU A 312 24.75 7.29 10.67
CA LEU A 312 25.00 7.47 9.24
C LEU A 312 24.24 6.39 8.46
N THR A 313 23.54 6.79 7.44
CA THR A 313 22.80 5.87 6.55
C THR A 313 23.23 6.13 5.12
N ALA A 314 23.66 5.08 4.41
CA ALA A 314 23.88 5.10 2.98
C ALA A 314 22.86 4.18 2.29
N ARG A 315 22.35 4.58 1.14
CA ARG A 315 21.43 3.80 0.32
C ARG A 315 21.89 3.76 -1.11
N GLY A 316 21.65 2.65 -1.79
CA GLY A 316 21.82 2.51 -3.22
C GLY A 316 20.72 1.66 -3.80
N GLY A 317 20.33 1.92 -5.03
CA GLY A 317 19.30 1.17 -5.72
C GLY A 317 19.57 1.08 -7.22
N TYR A 318 19.19 -0.03 -7.79
CA TYR A 318 19.12 -0.24 -9.22
C TYR A 318 17.79 -0.88 -9.56
N TYR A 319 17.08 -0.31 -10.52
CA TYR A 319 15.86 -0.86 -11.06
C TYR A 319 15.96 -0.92 -12.58
N PHE A 320 15.55 -2.06 -13.13
CA PHE A 320 15.43 -2.29 -14.56
C PHE A 320 14.08 -2.93 -14.84
N ARG A 321 13.34 -2.39 -15.82
CA ARG A 321 12.12 -2.99 -16.34
C ARG A 321 12.16 -3.00 -17.86
N GLU A 322 11.89 -4.14 -18.45
CA GLU A 322 11.62 -4.30 -19.86
C GLU A 322 10.17 -4.73 -20.05
N ARG A 323 9.42 -4.04 -20.89
CA ARG A 323 8.03 -4.34 -21.20
C ARG A 323 7.90 -4.57 -22.70
N ASP A 324 7.20 -5.65 -23.08
CA ASP A 324 6.82 -5.90 -24.45
C ASP A 324 5.86 -4.81 -24.95
N LYS A 325 5.86 -4.53 -26.23
CA LYS A 325 4.88 -3.66 -26.87
C LYS A 325 4.61 -4.12 -28.31
N THR A 326 3.61 -3.53 -28.94
CA THR A 326 3.27 -3.85 -30.33
C THR A 326 4.43 -3.51 -31.27
N GLY A 327 4.78 -4.43 -32.18
CA GLY A 327 5.84 -4.24 -33.15
C GLY A 327 7.19 -4.81 -32.71
N ASP A 328 8.28 -4.32 -33.32
CA ASP A 328 9.64 -4.81 -33.11
C ASP A 328 10.42 -3.94 -32.12
N SER A 329 9.76 -3.54 -31.03
CA SER A 329 10.39 -2.73 -29.99
C SER A 329 9.87 -3.10 -28.61
N LYS A 330 10.60 -2.68 -27.58
CA LYS A 330 10.27 -2.86 -26.16
C LYS A 330 10.50 -1.57 -25.41
N ASP A 331 9.67 -1.28 -24.43
CA ASP A 331 9.96 -0.20 -23.47
C ASP A 331 10.95 -0.68 -22.43
N ARG A 332 12.01 0.09 -22.21
CA ARG A 332 12.99 -0.13 -21.14
C ARG A 332 13.04 1.04 -20.19
N TYR A 333 13.00 0.72 -18.92
CA TYR A 333 13.10 1.69 -17.83
C TYR A 333 14.29 1.32 -16.96
N ARG A 334 15.10 2.31 -16.61
CA ARG A 334 16.27 2.16 -15.75
C ARG A 334 16.26 3.24 -14.69
N ASP A 335 16.56 2.84 -13.48
CA ASP A 335 16.71 3.76 -12.36
C ASP A 335 17.99 3.43 -11.61
N PHE A 336 18.75 4.47 -11.33
CA PHE A 336 19.87 4.46 -10.41
C PHE A 336 19.59 5.47 -9.32
N SER A 337 19.48 4.98 -8.10
CA SER A 337 19.21 5.83 -6.94
C SER A 337 20.27 5.65 -5.86
N GLY A 338 20.52 6.71 -5.11
CA GLY A 338 21.44 6.70 -4.01
C GLY A 338 21.19 7.81 -3.01
N GLY A 339 21.69 7.66 -1.80
CA GLY A 339 21.54 8.68 -0.77
C GLY A 339 22.44 8.46 0.42
N LEU A 340 22.81 9.57 1.03
CA LEU A 340 23.55 9.62 2.28
C LEU A 340 22.76 10.47 3.28
N LYS A 341 22.58 9.96 4.49
CA LYS A 341 21.91 10.68 5.57
C LYS A 341 22.72 10.59 6.86
N ALA A 342 22.87 11.71 7.52
CA ALA A 342 23.47 11.81 8.85
C ALA A 342 22.42 12.37 9.83
N ASN A 343 22.18 11.65 10.91
CA ASN A 343 21.38 12.10 12.03
C ASN A 343 22.32 12.25 13.23
N TYR A 344 22.35 13.45 13.80
CA TYR A 344 23.17 13.74 14.97
C TYR A 344 22.30 14.27 16.12
N ASP A 345 22.30 13.56 17.24
CA ASP A 345 21.60 13.93 18.46
C ASP A 345 22.56 14.71 19.36
N PHE A 346 22.41 16.03 19.46
CA PHE A 346 23.21 16.84 20.37
C PHE A 346 22.90 16.50 21.82
N ASN A 347 21.62 16.26 22.09
CA ASN A 347 21.06 15.83 23.38
C ASN A 347 19.64 15.29 23.15
N ILE A 348 18.94 14.94 24.25
CA ILE A 348 17.57 14.39 24.21
C ILE A 348 16.57 15.39 23.59
N MET A 349 16.87 16.69 23.64
CA MET A 349 15.96 17.76 23.18
C MET A 349 16.27 18.24 21.76
N SER A 350 17.46 17.95 21.22
CA SER A 350 17.86 18.56 19.95
C SER A 350 18.62 17.59 19.05
N ASN A 351 18.24 17.57 17.78
CA ASN A 351 18.89 16.78 16.75
C ASN A 351 19.00 17.54 15.42
N LEU A 352 19.95 17.12 14.61
CA LEU A 352 20.19 17.60 13.26
C LEU A 352 20.16 16.42 12.30
N GLU A 353 19.37 16.53 11.24
CA GLU A 353 19.38 15.63 10.10
C GLU A 353 19.94 16.37 8.88
N VAL A 354 20.89 15.75 8.20
CA VAL A 354 21.39 16.21 6.90
C VAL A 354 21.30 15.02 5.94
N ALA A 355 20.69 15.24 4.79
CA ALA A 355 20.52 14.21 3.78
C ALA A 355 20.88 14.74 2.39
N TYR A 356 21.52 13.89 1.59
CA TYR A 356 21.69 14.06 0.17
C TYR A 356 21.13 12.85 -0.56
N THR A 357 20.37 13.08 -1.62
CA THR A 357 19.85 12.02 -2.48
C THR A 357 20.12 12.32 -3.95
N PHE A 358 20.36 11.25 -4.67
CA PHE A 358 20.52 11.22 -6.12
C PHE A 358 19.54 10.18 -6.68
N ASP A 359 18.90 10.51 -7.79
CA ASP A 359 18.02 9.60 -8.51
C ASP A 359 18.12 9.90 -10.01
N GLN A 360 18.35 8.90 -10.83
CA GLN A 360 18.35 9.00 -12.30
C GLN A 360 17.40 7.95 -12.86
N TYR A 361 16.35 8.40 -13.51
CA TYR A 361 15.36 7.56 -14.16
C TYR A 361 15.34 7.80 -15.65
N ASP A 362 15.58 6.74 -16.43
CA ASP A 362 15.62 6.75 -17.88
C ASP A 362 14.54 5.86 -18.46
N LYS A 363 13.83 6.34 -19.49
CA LYS A 363 12.98 5.53 -20.37
C LYS A 363 13.60 5.49 -21.76
N SER A 364 13.58 4.34 -22.41
CA SER A 364 14.02 4.14 -23.79
C SER A 364 13.15 3.14 -24.55
N ASP A 365 13.05 3.34 -25.85
CA ASP A 365 12.58 2.35 -26.80
C ASP A 365 13.77 1.47 -27.20
N TYR A 366 13.66 0.16 -26.94
CA TYR A 366 14.65 -0.80 -27.40
C TYR A 366 14.18 -1.40 -28.74
N LEU A 367 14.92 -1.12 -29.79
CA LEU A 367 14.68 -1.68 -31.13
C LEU A 367 15.30 -3.07 -31.19
N THR A 368 14.47 -4.12 -31.21
CA THR A 368 14.90 -5.51 -31.10
C THR A 368 15.76 -5.97 -32.28
N SER A 369 15.39 -5.57 -33.49
CA SER A 369 16.14 -5.92 -34.71
C SER A 369 17.51 -5.28 -34.76
N TYR A 370 17.67 -4.07 -34.21
CA TYR A 370 18.92 -3.32 -34.24
C TYR A 370 19.74 -3.49 -32.95
N LYS A 371 19.15 -4.08 -31.89
CA LYS A 371 19.73 -4.23 -30.55
C LYS A 371 20.21 -2.87 -29.99
N TYR A 372 19.44 -1.84 -30.19
CA TYR A 372 19.78 -0.48 -29.83
C TYR A 372 18.68 0.20 -29.00
N ASP A 373 19.08 0.93 -27.96
CA ASP A 373 18.18 1.74 -27.11
C ASP A 373 18.11 3.18 -27.63
N VAL A 374 16.92 3.63 -27.95
CA VAL A 374 16.63 5.06 -28.22
C VAL A 374 16.06 5.68 -26.94
N ARG A 375 16.78 6.59 -26.33
CA ARG A 375 16.33 7.24 -25.10
C ARG A 375 15.23 8.25 -25.41
N ASP A 376 14.05 8.05 -24.79
CA ASP A 376 12.90 8.97 -24.93
C ASP A 376 12.86 9.99 -23.80
N TYR A 377 13.25 9.58 -22.61
CA TYR A 377 13.11 10.37 -21.39
C TYR A 377 14.26 10.10 -20.44
N SER A 378 14.74 11.14 -19.78
CA SER A 378 15.70 11.07 -18.70
C SER A 378 15.37 12.13 -17.65
N ASN A 379 15.34 11.74 -16.39
CA ASN A 379 15.23 12.64 -15.25
C ASN A 379 16.37 12.37 -14.28
N VAL A 380 17.20 13.38 -14.07
CA VAL A 380 18.29 13.31 -13.06
C VAL A 380 17.95 14.32 -11.97
N GLN A 381 17.84 13.82 -10.75
CA GLN A 381 17.49 14.62 -9.58
C GLN A 381 18.56 14.55 -8.51
N HIS A 382 18.93 15.71 -8.00
CA HIS A 382 19.75 15.85 -6.80
C HIS A 382 18.95 16.59 -5.74
N SER A 383 18.97 16.13 -4.51
CA SER A 383 18.32 16.80 -3.39
C SER A 383 19.25 16.87 -2.19
N VAL A 384 19.29 18.02 -1.56
CA VAL A 384 19.98 18.25 -0.29
C VAL A 384 18.98 18.79 0.71
N ARG A 385 18.94 18.19 1.89
CA ARG A 385 18.05 18.63 2.98
C ARG A 385 18.84 18.75 4.29
N ALA A 386 18.51 19.78 5.06
CA ALA A 386 18.96 19.92 6.42
C ALA A 386 17.78 20.31 7.33
N LEU A 387 17.59 19.57 8.43
CA LEU A 387 16.52 19.79 9.40
C LEU A 387 17.12 19.81 10.80
N TYR A 388 16.85 20.87 11.55
CA TYR A 388 17.18 20.98 12.96
C TYR A 388 15.89 20.94 13.78
N ASN A 389 15.80 20.05 14.75
CA ASN A 389 14.67 19.90 15.64
C ASN A 389 15.08 20.28 17.06
N TYR A 390 14.23 21.05 17.74
CA TYR A 390 14.37 21.37 19.16
C TYR A 390 13.06 21.13 19.89
N THR A 391 13.08 20.22 20.87
CA THR A 391 11.93 19.85 21.69
C THR A 391 11.95 20.69 22.99
N PHE A 392 11.04 21.63 23.12
CA PHE A 392 10.88 22.41 24.34
C PHE A 392 10.20 21.60 25.45
N ASN A 393 9.23 20.78 25.07
CA ASN A 393 8.48 19.83 25.90
C ASN A 393 7.72 18.85 24.99
N ASP A 394 7.01 17.87 25.57
CA ASP A 394 6.30 16.82 24.83
C ASP A 394 5.27 17.36 23.82
N LYS A 395 4.77 18.59 24.02
CA LYS A 395 3.75 19.21 23.15
C LYS A 395 4.34 20.18 22.13
N ASN A 396 5.52 20.76 22.39
CA ASN A 396 6.09 21.82 21.59
C ASN A 396 7.45 21.44 21.02
N ILE A 397 7.51 21.28 19.71
CA ILE A 397 8.74 21.02 18.97
C ILE A 397 8.89 22.11 17.90
N LEU A 398 10.06 22.70 17.82
CA LEU A 398 10.46 23.61 16.75
C LEU A 398 11.28 22.82 15.73
N THR A 399 10.84 22.79 14.48
CA THR A 399 11.59 22.27 13.34
C THR A 399 11.96 23.42 12.41
N VAL A 400 13.25 23.58 12.17
CA VAL A 400 13.79 24.57 11.22
C VAL A 400 14.64 23.82 10.20
N GLY A 401 14.46 24.14 8.91
CA GLY A 401 15.26 23.48 7.91
C GLY A 401 15.05 24.04 6.51
N GLY A 402 15.74 23.44 5.56
CA GLY A 402 15.63 23.77 4.16
C GLY A 402 15.87 22.54 3.29
N ASP A 403 15.17 22.53 2.17
CA ASP A 403 15.34 21.56 1.08
C ASP A 403 15.80 22.31 -0.18
N TYR A 404 16.83 21.81 -0.82
CA TYR A 404 17.24 22.22 -2.15
C TYR A 404 17.13 21.03 -3.11
N MET A 405 16.46 21.24 -4.24
CA MET A 405 16.28 20.20 -5.25
C MET A 405 16.67 20.77 -6.62
N LEU A 406 17.53 20.04 -7.32
CA LEU A 406 17.86 20.24 -8.71
C LEU A 406 17.32 19.03 -9.49
N SER A 407 16.41 19.28 -10.43
CA SER A 407 15.88 18.25 -11.33
C SER A 407 16.16 18.67 -12.77
N LEU A 408 16.81 17.77 -13.51
CA LEU A 408 17.14 17.92 -14.92
C LEU A 408 16.35 16.90 -15.71
N ILE A 409 15.42 17.38 -16.52
CA ILE A 409 14.55 16.52 -17.34
C ILE A 409 14.95 16.71 -18.80
N HIS A 410 15.20 15.59 -19.48
CA HIS A 410 15.44 15.52 -20.91
C HIS A 410 14.33 14.68 -21.56
N ILE A 411 13.64 15.26 -22.53
CA ILE A 411 12.61 14.60 -23.34
C ILE A 411 13.09 14.68 -24.77
N SER A 412 13.31 13.52 -25.41
CA SER A 412 13.60 13.47 -26.84
C SER A 412 12.29 13.66 -27.61
N GLU A 413 12.21 14.69 -28.43
CA GLU A 413 11.15 14.74 -29.45
C GLU A 413 11.39 13.58 -30.43
N PRO A 414 10.35 12.79 -30.78
CA PRO A 414 10.48 11.81 -31.84
C PRO A 414 10.85 12.58 -33.12
N THR A 415 12.09 12.45 -33.55
CA THR A 415 12.49 12.91 -34.89
C THR A 415 11.60 12.17 -35.89
N ARG A 416 10.60 12.85 -36.44
CA ARG A 416 9.98 12.40 -37.67
C ARG A 416 11.11 12.30 -38.69
N LEU A 417 11.55 11.11 -38.98
CA LEU A 417 12.17 10.78 -40.23
C LEU A 417 11.06 10.92 -41.30
N ASP A 418 10.85 12.12 -41.74
CA ASP A 418 10.18 12.33 -43.02
C ASP A 418 11.13 11.75 -44.06
N VAL A 419 10.86 10.51 -44.41
CA VAL A 419 11.48 9.84 -45.56
C VAL A 419 10.96 10.56 -46.78
N ILE A 420 11.83 11.38 -47.39
CA ILE A 420 11.65 11.92 -48.75
C ILE A 420 11.77 10.75 -49.72
#